data_07efaf5b0178ff4400df1c0950b13637
#
_entry.id   07efaf5b0178ff4400df1c0950b13637
#
_cell.length_a   1.000
_cell.length_b   1.000
_cell.length_c   1.000
_cell.angle_alpha   90.00
_cell.angle_beta   90.00
_cell.angle_gamma   90.00
#
_symmetry.space_group_name_H-M   'P 1'
#
loop_
_entity.id
_entity.type
_entity.pdbx_description
1 polymer ?
#
loop_
_entity_poly.entity_id
_entity_poly.type
_entity_poly.pdbx_seq_one_letter_code
_entity_poly.pdbx_strand_id
1 'polypeptide(L)'
;MNDSEQHVITVSVIDDDPLVCQAMSMILRDYSQGRVSVVSTSTDGATAVRNADSEHPDVVLMDVAMPGIDGIETTRRLRALRNPPHVLILTSLNPSNTVERSVEAGAEGFVSKTDAPEDIIRRIVGICEGTPQFNPASQRQLINDLSMQRPQSRRDEARALLDTLPSREREAVLLAAEGCTNAEIAGRMFISERTAKAHLSSVADKLDMGRVQMARLVERADL
;
A
#
# COMPACT_ATOMS: atom_id res chain seq x y z
N MET A 1 -38.64 -21.93 17.10
CA MET A 1 -37.28 -22.41 17.36
C MET A 1 -36.62 -22.57 16.02
N ASN A 2 -35.95 -21.54 15.56
CA ASN A 2 -35.10 -21.60 14.38
C ASN A 2 -33.67 -21.60 14.93
N ASP A 3 -33.10 -22.75 15.12
CA ASP A 3 -31.64 -22.93 15.24
C ASP A 3 -31.08 -22.74 13.84
N SER A 4 -30.85 -21.49 13.48
CA SER A 4 -29.89 -21.20 12.41
C SER A 4 -28.55 -21.64 12.99
N GLU A 5 -28.01 -22.77 12.55
CA GLU A 5 -26.62 -23.14 12.79
C GLU A 5 -25.77 -21.92 12.39
N GLN A 6 -25.28 -21.21 13.40
CA GLN A 6 -24.47 -20.02 13.18
C GLN A 6 -23.14 -20.52 12.62
N HIS A 7 -22.93 -20.34 11.31
CA HIS A 7 -21.69 -20.73 10.65
C HIS A 7 -20.49 -20.10 11.39
N VAL A 8 -19.59 -20.94 11.88
CA VAL A 8 -18.36 -20.50 12.53
C VAL A 8 -17.39 -20.05 11.45
N ILE A 9 -17.05 -18.78 11.46
CA ILE A 9 -16.12 -18.20 10.48
C ILE A 9 -14.72 -18.75 10.71
N THR A 10 -14.14 -19.35 9.67
CA THR A 10 -12.79 -19.92 9.71
C THR A 10 -11.76 -18.86 9.29
N VAL A 11 -10.69 -18.73 10.08
CA VAL A 11 -9.66 -17.69 9.89
C VAL A 11 -8.29 -18.31 9.81
N SER A 12 -7.47 -17.85 8.85
CA SER A 12 -6.02 -18.05 8.83
C SER A 12 -5.29 -16.77 9.23
N VAL A 13 -4.28 -16.88 10.09
CA VAL A 13 -3.46 -15.75 10.53
C VAL A 13 -2.06 -15.88 9.94
N ILE A 14 -1.60 -14.84 9.26
CA ILE A 14 -0.33 -14.83 8.53
C ILE A 14 0.49 -13.62 8.95
N ASP A 15 1.64 -13.89 9.59
CA ASP A 15 2.55 -12.87 10.12
C ASP A 15 3.93 -13.50 10.28
N ASP A 16 5.00 -12.82 9.89
CA ASP A 16 6.36 -13.38 10.00
C ASP A 16 6.84 -13.56 11.46
N ASP A 17 6.17 -12.90 12.41
CA ASP A 17 6.38 -13.13 13.83
C ASP A 17 5.41 -14.20 14.37
N PRO A 18 5.90 -15.40 14.76
CA PRO A 18 5.05 -16.44 15.32
C PRO A 18 4.35 -16.04 16.62
N LEU A 19 4.90 -15.07 17.37
CA LEU A 19 4.25 -14.56 18.59
C LEU A 19 3.00 -13.74 18.24
N VAL A 20 3.01 -13.00 17.15
CA VAL A 20 1.83 -12.27 16.65
C VAL A 20 0.75 -13.27 16.21
N CYS A 21 1.14 -14.31 15.45
CA CYS A 21 0.21 -15.39 15.08
C CYS A 21 -0.45 -16.02 16.30
N GLN A 22 0.34 -16.32 17.34
CA GLN A 22 -0.15 -16.92 18.58
C GLN A 22 -1.08 -15.96 19.34
N ALA A 23 -0.67 -14.70 19.51
CA ALA A 23 -1.46 -13.68 20.20
C ALA A 23 -2.81 -13.45 19.51
N MET A 24 -2.79 -13.32 18.18
CA MET A 24 -4.01 -13.12 17.40
C MET A 24 -4.94 -14.34 17.51
N SER A 25 -4.39 -15.56 17.45
CA SER A 25 -5.17 -16.79 17.62
C SER A 25 -5.84 -16.87 19.00
N MET A 26 -5.15 -16.44 20.06
CA MET A 26 -5.71 -16.34 21.41
C MET A 26 -6.83 -15.29 21.47
N ILE A 27 -6.61 -14.11 20.91
CA ILE A 27 -7.61 -13.05 20.85
C ILE A 27 -8.88 -13.55 20.16
N LEU A 28 -8.76 -14.14 18.97
CA LEU A 28 -9.90 -14.61 18.20
C LEU A 28 -10.65 -15.71 18.94
N ARG A 29 -9.96 -16.67 19.57
CA ARG A 29 -10.57 -17.74 20.37
C ARG A 29 -11.31 -17.19 21.58
N ASP A 30 -10.65 -16.33 22.35
CA ASP A 30 -11.15 -15.94 23.70
C ASP A 30 -12.24 -14.88 23.63
N TYR A 31 -12.24 -14.02 22.61
CA TYR A 31 -13.18 -12.89 22.48
C TYR A 31 -14.28 -13.10 21.45
N SER A 32 -14.18 -14.10 20.54
CA SER A 32 -15.20 -14.30 19.50
C SER A 32 -16.50 -14.95 20.00
N GLN A 33 -16.52 -15.46 21.20
CA GLN A 33 -17.67 -16.22 21.72
C GLN A 33 -18.06 -17.41 20.82
N GLY A 34 -17.07 -18.07 20.23
CA GLY A 34 -17.29 -19.21 19.33
C GLY A 34 -17.68 -18.85 17.90
N ARG A 35 -17.77 -17.56 17.54
CA ARG A 35 -18.14 -17.14 16.18
C ARG A 35 -16.99 -17.26 15.18
N VAL A 36 -15.75 -17.28 15.67
CA VAL A 36 -14.53 -17.33 14.84
C VAL A 36 -13.65 -18.50 15.31
N SER A 37 -13.09 -19.25 14.37
CA SER A 37 -12.15 -20.33 14.63
C SER A 37 -10.90 -20.16 13.77
N VAL A 38 -9.70 -20.19 14.38
CA VAL A 38 -8.45 -20.16 13.65
C VAL A 38 -8.12 -21.57 13.16
N VAL A 39 -8.07 -21.76 11.85
CA VAL A 39 -7.80 -23.05 11.21
C VAL A 39 -6.33 -23.24 10.89
N SER A 40 -5.59 -22.17 10.60
CA SER A 40 -4.15 -22.23 10.35
C SER A 40 -3.42 -20.93 10.72
N THR A 41 -2.12 -21.06 10.94
CA THR A 41 -1.20 -19.93 11.03
C THR A 41 0.00 -20.18 10.11
N SER A 42 0.58 -19.13 9.57
CA SER A 42 1.76 -19.21 8.69
C SER A 42 2.69 -18.03 8.93
N THR A 43 3.99 -18.28 8.83
CA THR A 43 5.01 -17.23 8.97
C THR A 43 5.67 -16.82 7.65
N ASP A 44 5.18 -17.35 6.53
CA ASP A 44 5.60 -16.97 5.18
C ASP A 44 4.46 -17.09 4.17
N GLY A 45 4.55 -16.29 3.10
CA GLY A 45 3.50 -16.20 2.08
C GLY A 45 3.30 -17.49 1.27
N ALA A 46 4.37 -18.25 1.01
CA ALA A 46 4.25 -19.48 0.20
C ALA A 46 3.49 -20.59 0.97
N THR A 47 3.78 -20.74 2.26
CA THR A 47 3.05 -21.64 3.15
C THR A 47 1.62 -21.19 3.33
N ALA A 48 1.39 -19.88 3.48
CA ALA A 48 0.05 -19.30 3.60
C ALA A 48 -0.86 -19.66 2.41
N VAL A 49 -0.37 -19.54 1.18
CA VAL A 49 -1.16 -19.91 -0.02
C VAL A 49 -1.47 -21.41 -0.05
N ARG A 50 -0.49 -22.27 0.28
CA ARG A 50 -0.75 -23.73 0.35
C ARG A 50 -1.78 -24.11 1.41
N ASN A 51 -1.66 -23.52 2.60
CA ASN A 51 -2.62 -23.76 3.68
C ASN A 51 -4.02 -23.28 3.30
N ALA A 52 -4.14 -22.09 2.70
CA ALA A 52 -5.44 -21.57 2.26
C ALA A 52 -6.10 -22.42 1.17
N ASP A 53 -5.30 -23.03 0.27
CA ASP A 53 -5.82 -23.93 -0.77
C ASP A 53 -6.30 -25.27 -0.20
N SER A 54 -5.76 -25.73 0.93
CA SER A 54 -6.15 -26.97 1.59
C SER A 54 -7.21 -26.80 2.67
N GLU A 55 -7.13 -25.74 3.47
CA GLU A 55 -7.99 -25.51 4.64
C GLU A 55 -9.25 -24.69 4.30
N HIS A 56 -9.25 -24.00 3.15
CA HIS A 56 -10.34 -23.14 2.67
C HIS A 56 -10.87 -22.17 3.74
N PRO A 57 -10.02 -21.33 4.35
CA PRO A 57 -10.49 -20.36 5.34
C PRO A 57 -11.45 -19.34 4.71
N ASP A 58 -12.44 -18.88 5.47
CA ASP A 58 -13.34 -17.81 5.05
C ASP A 58 -12.59 -16.47 4.99
N VAL A 59 -11.71 -16.22 5.97
CA VAL A 59 -10.96 -14.96 6.10
C VAL A 59 -9.49 -15.24 6.35
N VAL A 60 -8.63 -14.42 5.75
CA VAL A 60 -7.20 -14.35 6.02
C VAL A 60 -6.85 -13.00 6.65
N LEU A 61 -6.23 -13.03 7.83
CA LEU A 61 -5.54 -11.88 8.41
C LEU A 61 -4.10 -11.90 7.91
N MET A 62 -3.69 -10.89 7.13
CA MET A 62 -2.45 -10.87 6.37
C MET A 62 -1.54 -9.74 6.81
N ASP A 63 -0.39 -10.04 7.38
CA ASP A 63 0.66 -9.03 7.54
C ASP A 63 1.27 -8.65 6.18
N VAL A 64 1.61 -7.37 6.01
CA VAL A 64 2.21 -6.87 4.77
C VAL A 64 3.71 -7.06 4.74
N ALA A 65 4.37 -6.84 5.88
CA ALA A 65 5.82 -6.71 5.97
C ALA A 65 6.53 -8.05 6.25
N MET A 66 6.34 -9.03 5.37
CA MET A 66 6.96 -10.34 5.50
C MET A 66 8.20 -10.48 4.59
N PRO A 67 9.24 -11.21 5.03
CA PRO A 67 10.40 -11.50 4.19
C PRO A 67 10.06 -12.45 3.03
N GLY A 68 10.75 -12.28 1.90
CA GLY A 68 10.55 -13.11 0.72
C GLY A 68 9.33 -12.70 -0.10
N ILE A 69 8.23 -13.43 0.00
CA ILE A 69 6.95 -13.06 -0.63
C ILE A 69 6.18 -12.20 0.36
N ASP A 70 6.05 -10.91 0.05
CA ASP A 70 5.33 -9.96 0.91
C ASP A 70 3.81 -10.25 0.96
N GLY A 71 3.13 -9.64 1.93
CA GLY A 71 1.69 -9.85 2.11
C GLY A 71 0.84 -9.35 0.95
N ILE A 72 1.30 -8.36 0.19
CA ILE A 72 0.59 -7.86 -1.00
C ILE A 72 0.62 -8.89 -2.12
N GLU A 73 1.79 -9.45 -2.42
CA GLU A 73 1.91 -10.51 -3.42
C GLU A 73 1.21 -11.80 -2.95
N THR A 74 1.28 -12.11 -1.65
CA THR A 74 0.54 -13.25 -1.07
C THR A 74 -0.97 -13.05 -1.23
N THR A 75 -1.49 -11.85 -0.96
CA THR A 75 -2.89 -11.48 -1.18
C THR A 75 -3.30 -11.73 -2.63
N ARG A 76 -2.50 -11.27 -3.59
CA ARG A 76 -2.78 -11.48 -5.02
C ARG A 76 -2.89 -12.96 -5.38
N ARG A 77 -2.01 -13.81 -4.81
CA ARG A 77 -2.04 -15.26 -5.02
C ARG A 77 -3.25 -15.92 -4.36
N LEU A 78 -3.62 -15.51 -3.15
CA LEU A 78 -4.83 -15.99 -2.48
C LEU A 78 -6.09 -15.66 -3.28
N ARG A 79 -6.19 -14.46 -3.84
CA ARG A 79 -7.31 -14.04 -4.68
C ARG A 79 -7.39 -14.77 -6.03
N ALA A 80 -6.31 -15.41 -6.46
CA ALA A 80 -6.27 -16.23 -7.67
C ALA A 80 -6.65 -17.72 -7.42
N LEU A 81 -6.87 -18.12 -6.17
CA LEU A 81 -7.34 -19.48 -5.85
C LEU A 81 -8.76 -19.72 -6.39
N ARG A 82 -9.11 -20.99 -6.53
CA ARG A 82 -10.47 -21.38 -6.99
C ARG A 82 -11.56 -20.92 -6.04
N ASN A 83 -11.29 -21.00 -4.74
CA ASN A 83 -12.15 -20.49 -3.67
C ASN A 83 -11.36 -19.46 -2.88
N PRO A 84 -11.34 -18.19 -3.34
CA PRO A 84 -10.52 -17.18 -2.71
C PRO A 84 -11.11 -16.75 -1.36
N PRO A 85 -10.31 -16.75 -0.28
CA PRO A 85 -10.75 -16.21 1.00
C PRO A 85 -10.90 -14.70 0.95
N HIS A 86 -11.69 -14.14 1.85
CA HIS A 86 -11.62 -12.70 2.14
C HIS A 86 -10.27 -12.36 2.76
N VAL A 87 -9.67 -11.22 2.39
CA VAL A 87 -8.37 -10.80 2.92
C VAL A 87 -8.49 -9.48 3.66
N LEU A 88 -8.17 -9.49 4.95
CA LEU A 88 -8.00 -8.32 5.81
C LEU A 88 -6.51 -8.12 6.08
N ILE A 89 -5.98 -6.96 5.74
CA ILE A 89 -4.59 -6.62 6.04
C ILE A 89 -4.44 -6.35 7.54
N LEU A 90 -3.50 -7.05 8.16
CA LEU A 90 -3.11 -6.88 9.55
C LEU A 90 -1.85 -6.00 9.59
N THR A 91 -1.92 -4.82 10.20
CA THR A 91 -0.80 -3.87 10.18
C THR A 91 -0.59 -3.19 11.52
N SER A 92 0.66 -2.90 11.86
CA SER A 92 1.02 -2.09 13.02
C SER A 92 1.07 -0.59 12.71
N LEU A 93 1.24 -0.20 11.44
CA LEU A 93 1.30 1.18 10.96
C LEU A 93 0.72 1.24 9.54
N ASN A 94 0.13 2.36 9.16
CA ASN A 94 -0.34 2.62 7.80
C ASN A 94 0.78 3.34 7.00
N PRO A 95 1.74 2.64 6.39
CA PRO A 95 2.69 3.31 5.49
C PRO A 95 1.94 3.80 4.25
N SER A 96 2.22 5.02 3.84
CA SER A 96 1.77 5.59 2.57
C SER A 96 2.06 4.59 1.44
N ASN A 97 1.15 4.41 0.50
CA ASN A 97 1.17 3.43 -0.61
C ASN A 97 0.83 1.97 -0.27
N THR A 98 0.76 1.55 1.00
CA THR A 98 0.40 0.17 1.34
C THR A 98 -1.10 -0.08 1.16
N VAL A 99 -1.92 0.91 1.48
CA VAL A 99 -3.40 0.80 1.37
C VAL A 99 -3.80 0.58 -0.08
N GLU A 100 -3.37 1.45 -1.00
CA GLU A 100 -3.68 1.35 -2.43
C GLU A 100 -3.22 0.00 -3.02
N ARG A 101 -1.95 -0.36 -2.83
CA ARG A 101 -1.38 -1.60 -3.34
C ARG A 101 -2.07 -2.85 -2.80
N SER A 102 -2.50 -2.81 -1.53
CA SER A 102 -3.24 -3.92 -0.92
C SER A 102 -4.63 -4.07 -1.52
N VAL A 103 -5.34 -2.97 -1.75
CA VAL A 103 -6.66 -2.97 -2.40
C VAL A 103 -6.55 -3.44 -3.85
N GLU A 104 -5.54 -2.99 -4.60
CA GLU A 104 -5.25 -3.47 -5.96
C GLU A 104 -4.94 -4.98 -6.00
N ALA A 105 -4.31 -5.51 -4.95
CA ALA A 105 -4.07 -6.94 -4.80
C ALA A 105 -5.34 -7.74 -4.44
N GLY A 106 -6.43 -7.06 -4.06
CA GLY A 106 -7.71 -7.66 -3.72
C GLY A 106 -7.98 -7.76 -2.22
N ALA A 107 -7.27 -7.00 -1.37
CA ALA A 107 -7.63 -6.87 0.03
C ALA A 107 -8.95 -6.09 0.19
N GLU A 108 -9.78 -6.53 1.11
CA GLU A 108 -11.15 -6.03 1.31
C GLU A 108 -11.28 -5.21 2.60
N GLY A 109 -10.18 -5.06 3.36
CA GLY A 109 -10.16 -4.24 4.55
C GLY A 109 -8.83 -4.25 5.30
N PHE A 110 -8.80 -3.50 6.40
CA PHE A 110 -7.62 -3.32 7.25
C PHE A 110 -7.98 -3.47 8.73
N VAL A 111 -7.10 -4.14 9.45
CA VAL A 111 -7.15 -4.34 10.89
C VAL A 111 -5.80 -3.90 11.46
N SER A 112 -5.80 -3.09 12.52
CA SER A 112 -4.57 -2.80 13.25
C SER A 112 -4.24 -3.93 14.22
N LYS A 113 -2.96 -4.28 14.35
CA LYS A 113 -2.47 -5.21 15.39
C LYS A 113 -2.75 -4.68 16.82
N THR A 114 -3.08 -3.39 16.95
CA THR A 114 -3.41 -2.71 18.21
C THR A 114 -4.91 -2.40 18.36
N ASP A 115 -5.75 -2.80 17.40
CA ASP A 115 -7.20 -2.65 17.54
C ASP A 115 -7.72 -3.48 18.74
N ALA A 116 -8.80 -3.03 19.35
CA ALA A 116 -9.46 -3.80 20.41
C ALA A 116 -9.97 -5.15 19.85
N PRO A 117 -9.90 -6.24 20.62
CA PRO A 117 -10.35 -7.57 20.19
C PRO A 117 -11.74 -7.58 19.56
N GLU A 118 -12.68 -6.83 20.13
CA GLU A 118 -14.06 -6.73 19.66
C GLU A 118 -14.14 -6.07 18.28
N ASP A 119 -13.26 -5.10 18.00
CA ASP A 119 -13.19 -4.41 16.71
C ASP A 119 -12.64 -5.33 15.62
N ILE A 120 -11.62 -6.13 15.95
CA ILE A 120 -11.05 -7.14 15.05
C ILE A 120 -12.14 -8.15 14.66
N ILE A 121 -12.84 -8.71 15.65
CA ILE A 121 -13.90 -9.69 15.42
C ILE A 121 -15.04 -9.09 14.60
N ARG A 122 -15.47 -7.87 14.92
CA ARG A 122 -16.52 -7.17 14.17
C ARG A 122 -16.15 -7.01 12.70
N ARG A 123 -14.89 -6.69 12.38
CA ARG A 123 -14.42 -6.59 11.00
C ARG A 123 -14.40 -7.95 10.29
N ILE A 124 -13.98 -9.01 10.97
CA ILE A 124 -14.01 -10.38 10.44
C ILE A 124 -15.45 -10.79 10.10
N VAL A 125 -16.39 -10.55 11.00
CA VAL A 125 -17.82 -10.83 10.75
C VAL A 125 -18.36 -9.97 9.60
N GLY A 126 -18.09 -8.66 9.64
CA GLY A 126 -18.60 -7.72 8.64
C GLY A 126 -18.11 -8.01 7.22
N ILE A 127 -16.86 -8.52 7.06
CA ILE A 127 -16.35 -8.85 5.72
C ILE A 127 -17.09 -10.07 5.14
N CYS A 128 -17.42 -11.07 5.96
CA CYS A 128 -18.20 -12.23 5.54
C CYS A 128 -19.66 -11.87 5.21
N GLU A 129 -20.16 -10.75 5.73
CA GLU A 129 -21.46 -10.16 5.38
C GLU A 129 -21.42 -9.29 4.12
N GLY A 130 -20.27 -9.25 3.43
CA GLY A 130 -20.07 -8.49 2.18
C GLY A 130 -19.83 -6.99 2.39
N THR A 131 -19.52 -6.56 3.61
CA THR A 131 -19.23 -5.15 3.91
C THR A 131 -17.71 -4.92 3.96
N PRO A 132 -17.12 -4.14 3.03
CA PRO A 132 -15.69 -3.82 3.06
C PRO A 132 -15.29 -3.14 4.37
N GLN A 133 -14.19 -3.60 4.98
CA GLN A 133 -13.79 -3.21 6.33
C GLN A 133 -12.59 -2.25 6.32
N PHE A 134 -12.83 -0.99 5.97
CA PHE A 134 -11.82 0.07 6.03
C PHE A 134 -12.05 0.96 7.26
N ASN A 135 -11.00 1.21 8.04
CA ASN A 135 -11.09 2.23 9.07
C ASN A 135 -11.08 3.65 8.45
N PRO A 136 -11.53 4.70 9.17
CA PRO A 136 -11.61 6.05 8.63
C PRO A 136 -10.28 6.63 8.14
N ALA A 137 -9.15 6.15 8.67
CA ALA A 137 -7.81 6.56 8.23
C ALA A 137 -7.47 5.91 6.89
N SER A 138 -7.67 4.59 6.75
CA SER A 138 -7.45 3.86 5.49
C SER A 138 -8.41 4.32 4.39
N GLN A 139 -9.67 4.63 4.73
CA GLN A 139 -10.62 5.21 3.77
C GLN A 139 -10.16 6.58 3.27
N ARG A 140 -9.73 7.48 4.16
CA ARG A 140 -9.20 8.80 3.78
C ARG A 140 -7.96 8.66 2.91
N GLN A 141 -7.05 7.74 3.26
CA GLN A 141 -5.85 7.50 2.48
C GLN A 141 -6.21 6.98 1.09
N LEU A 142 -7.08 5.98 0.97
CA LEU A 142 -7.54 5.46 -0.32
C LEU A 142 -8.21 6.54 -1.18
N ILE A 143 -9.05 7.39 -0.57
CA ILE A 143 -9.69 8.52 -1.28
C ILE A 143 -8.64 9.52 -1.75
N ASN A 144 -7.63 9.83 -0.92
CA ASN A 144 -6.54 10.71 -1.30
C ASN A 144 -5.71 10.11 -2.44
N ASP A 145 -5.32 8.83 -2.33
CA ASP A 145 -4.52 8.13 -3.33
C ASP A 145 -5.27 8.05 -4.67
N LEU A 146 -6.57 7.72 -4.66
CA LEU A 146 -7.44 7.75 -5.85
C LEU A 146 -7.63 9.17 -6.41
N SER A 147 -7.65 10.19 -5.55
CA SER A 147 -7.73 11.59 -5.97
C SER A 147 -6.43 12.04 -6.62
N MET A 148 -5.30 11.58 -6.09
CA MET A 148 -3.96 11.83 -6.65
C MET A 148 -3.73 11.11 -7.99
N GLN A 149 -4.45 10.02 -8.26
CA GLN A 149 -4.39 9.31 -9.54
C GLN A 149 -5.18 10.01 -10.66
N ARG A 150 -5.99 11.01 -10.36
CA ARG A 150 -6.64 11.81 -11.41
C ARG A 150 -5.55 12.52 -12.23
N PRO A 151 -5.57 12.47 -13.56
CA PRO A 151 -4.56 13.11 -14.41
C PRO A 151 -4.33 14.59 -14.07
N GLN A 152 -5.38 15.29 -13.66
CA GLN A 152 -5.35 16.70 -13.26
C GLN A 152 -4.60 16.93 -11.93
N SER A 153 -4.81 16.08 -10.92
CA SER A 153 -4.14 16.21 -9.61
C SER A 153 -2.63 15.94 -9.70
N ARG A 154 -2.21 14.96 -10.47
CA ARG A 154 -0.78 14.68 -10.72
C ARG A 154 -0.10 15.81 -11.46
N ARG A 155 -0.81 16.46 -12.36
CA ARG A 155 -0.34 17.63 -13.10
C ARG A 155 -0.16 18.84 -12.16
N ASP A 156 -1.16 19.09 -11.31
CA ASP A 156 -1.13 20.22 -10.37
C ASP A 156 -0.04 20.03 -9.30
N GLU A 157 0.17 18.83 -8.80
CA GLU A 157 1.30 18.52 -7.90
C GLU A 157 2.64 18.69 -8.56
N ALA A 158 2.81 18.19 -9.79
CA ALA A 158 4.06 18.36 -10.52
C ALA A 158 4.36 19.82 -10.78
N ARG A 159 3.35 20.64 -11.11
CA ARG A 159 3.47 22.10 -11.23
C ARG A 159 3.84 22.76 -9.91
N ALA A 160 3.15 22.41 -8.82
CA ALA A 160 3.43 22.94 -7.50
C ALA A 160 4.87 22.68 -7.06
N LEU A 161 5.40 21.47 -7.30
CA LEU A 161 6.80 21.13 -7.03
C LEU A 161 7.77 21.98 -7.88
N LEU A 162 7.51 22.15 -9.17
CA LEU A 162 8.33 22.99 -10.04
C LEU A 162 8.25 24.47 -9.64
N ASP A 163 7.12 24.94 -9.11
CA ASP A 163 6.94 26.31 -8.65
C ASP A 163 7.67 26.61 -7.33
N THR A 164 8.07 25.60 -6.55
CA THR A 164 8.94 25.77 -5.37
C THR A 164 10.39 26.08 -5.75
N LEU A 165 10.80 25.81 -6.99
CA LEU A 165 12.17 26.00 -7.44
C LEU A 165 12.42 27.47 -7.78
N PRO A 166 13.61 28.04 -7.43
CA PRO A 166 14.05 29.30 -7.94
C PRO A 166 14.06 29.33 -9.47
N SER A 167 13.77 30.47 -10.07
CA SER A 167 13.58 30.61 -11.53
C SER A 167 14.70 30.01 -12.37
N ARG A 168 15.96 30.15 -11.96
CA ARG A 168 17.14 29.62 -12.67
C ARG A 168 17.27 28.10 -12.54
N GLU A 169 16.90 27.56 -11.40
CA GLU A 169 16.86 26.09 -11.22
C GLU A 169 15.72 25.45 -12.02
N ARG A 170 14.54 26.09 -12.00
CA ARG A 170 13.40 25.68 -12.81
C ARG A 170 13.73 25.70 -14.32
N GLU A 171 14.36 26.79 -14.81
CA GLU A 171 14.80 26.90 -16.20
C GLU A 171 15.77 25.76 -16.58
N ALA A 172 16.75 25.44 -15.73
CA ALA A 172 17.69 24.36 -15.96
C ALA A 172 17.00 22.98 -16.02
N VAL A 173 15.99 22.73 -15.19
CA VAL A 173 15.21 21.47 -15.18
C VAL A 173 14.36 21.34 -16.43
N LEU A 174 13.71 22.40 -16.89
CA LEU A 174 12.93 22.39 -18.14
C LEU A 174 13.82 22.05 -19.34
N LEU A 175 14.97 22.68 -19.46
CA LEU A 175 15.94 22.39 -20.53
C LEU A 175 16.51 20.95 -20.43
N ALA A 176 16.71 20.44 -19.20
CA ALA A 176 17.15 19.06 -19.00
C ALA A 176 16.06 18.05 -19.41
N ALA A 177 14.79 18.38 -19.26
CA ALA A 177 13.65 17.58 -19.68
C ALA A 177 13.52 17.52 -21.20
N GLU A 178 13.90 18.59 -21.91
CA GLU A 178 14.03 18.60 -23.38
C GLU A 178 15.19 17.73 -23.90
N GLY A 179 15.97 17.10 -23.01
CA GLY A 179 17.12 16.28 -23.38
C GLY A 179 18.45 17.03 -23.53
N CYS A 180 18.50 18.34 -23.22
CA CYS A 180 19.71 19.16 -23.35
C CYS A 180 20.83 18.67 -22.44
N THR A 181 22.06 18.60 -22.94
CA THR A 181 23.28 18.39 -22.15
C THR A 181 23.59 19.60 -21.27
N ASN A 182 24.48 19.46 -20.28
CA ASN A 182 24.87 20.60 -19.43
C ASN A 182 25.50 21.73 -20.24
N ALA A 183 26.23 21.42 -21.30
CA ALA A 183 26.81 22.41 -22.22
C ALA A 183 25.74 23.20 -23.01
N GLU A 184 24.70 22.51 -23.48
CA GLU A 184 23.57 23.14 -24.18
C GLU A 184 22.70 23.97 -23.22
N ILE A 185 22.46 23.49 -22.00
CA ILE A 185 21.79 24.28 -20.94
C ILE A 185 22.59 25.57 -20.65
N ALA A 186 23.90 25.41 -20.46
CA ALA A 186 24.78 26.56 -20.23
C ALA A 186 24.69 27.60 -21.36
N GLY A 187 24.71 27.13 -22.62
CA GLY A 187 24.57 28.02 -23.79
C GLY A 187 23.22 28.74 -23.82
N ARG A 188 22.11 28.02 -23.58
CA ARG A 188 20.75 28.62 -23.60
C ARG A 188 20.51 29.57 -22.45
N MET A 189 21.06 29.29 -21.28
CA MET A 189 20.92 30.12 -20.07
C MET A 189 21.95 31.26 -19.95
N PHE A 190 22.92 31.34 -20.88
CA PHE A 190 24.02 32.27 -20.84
C PHE A 190 24.86 32.20 -19.55
N ILE A 191 25.18 30.98 -19.09
CA ILE A 191 25.96 30.68 -17.89
C ILE A 191 27.10 29.70 -18.22
N SER A 192 27.99 29.44 -17.25
CA SER A 192 28.99 28.39 -17.42
C SER A 192 28.38 26.99 -17.27
N GLU A 193 28.97 25.96 -17.93
CA GLU A 193 28.55 24.57 -17.78
C GLU A 193 28.61 24.10 -16.32
N ARG A 194 29.62 24.59 -15.57
CA ARG A 194 29.73 24.33 -14.12
C ARG A 194 28.52 24.88 -13.35
N THR A 195 28.02 26.06 -13.73
CA THR A 195 26.86 26.69 -13.13
C THR A 195 25.57 25.90 -13.47
N ALA A 196 25.41 25.47 -14.72
CA ALA A 196 24.28 24.65 -15.15
C ALA A 196 24.24 23.32 -14.36
N LYS A 197 25.39 22.65 -14.22
CA LYS A 197 25.51 21.45 -13.38
C LYS A 197 25.16 21.73 -11.91
N ALA A 198 25.61 22.87 -11.37
CA ALA A 198 25.31 23.25 -9.97
C ALA A 198 23.80 23.47 -9.76
N HIS A 199 23.08 24.09 -10.70
CA HIS A 199 21.64 24.26 -10.64
C HIS A 199 20.91 22.88 -10.63
N LEU A 200 21.28 21.96 -11.53
CA LEU A 200 20.68 20.64 -11.56
C LEU A 200 21.00 19.81 -10.32
N SER A 201 22.23 19.93 -9.76
CA SER A 201 22.57 19.24 -8.50
C SER A 201 21.78 19.80 -7.33
N SER A 202 21.60 21.12 -7.24
CA SER A 202 20.77 21.75 -6.21
C SER A 202 19.32 21.28 -6.26
N VAL A 203 18.75 21.11 -7.46
CA VAL A 203 17.40 20.56 -7.62
C VAL A 203 17.36 19.09 -7.22
N ALA A 204 18.38 18.30 -7.59
CA ALA A 204 18.49 16.90 -7.20
C ALA A 204 18.45 16.75 -5.67
N ASP A 205 19.20 17.57 -4.96
CA ASP A 205 19.25 17.58 -3.48
C ASP A 205 17.92 18.05 -2.86
N LYS A 206 17.27 19.08 -3.43
CA LYS A 206 16.01 19.63 -2.91
C LYS A 206 14.81 18.70 -3.07
N LEU A 207 14.74 18.02 -4.20
CA LEU A 207 13.60 17.18 -4.56
C LEU A 207 13.87 15.67 -4.36
N ASP A 208 15.10 15.31 -3.96
CA ASP A 208 15.57 13.92 -3.89
C ASP A 208 15.31 13.15 -5.20
N MET A 209 15.65 13.77 -6.33
CA MET A 209 15.34 13.28 -7.66
C MET A 209 16.56 13.30 -8.59
N GLY A 210 16.81 12.19 -9.29
CA GLY A 210 17.77 12.13 -10.38
C GLY A 210 17.24 12.79 -11.67
N ARG A 211 18.12 13.03 -12.65
CA ARG A 211 17.81 13.69 -13.93
C ARG A 211 16.61 13.11 -14.67
N VAL A 212 16.50 11.77 -14.72
CA VAL A 212 15.37 11.08 -15.36
C VAL A 212 14.05 11.36 -14.64
N GLN A 213 14.09 11.44 -13.31
CA GLN A 213 12.91 11.74 -12.51
C GLN A 213 12.47 13.20 -12.65
N MET A 214 13.42 14.14 -12.79
CA MET A 214 13.14 15.54 -13.12
C MET A 214 12.45 15.68 -14.49
N ALA A 215 12.94 14.96 -15.51
CA ALA A 215 12.30 14.97 -16.83
C ALA A 215 10.85 14.44 -16.76
N ARG A 216 10.61 13.34 -16.03
CA ARG A 216 9.26 12.83 -15.79
C ARG A 216 8.38 13.78 -14.98
N LEU A 217 8.96 14.57 -14.08
CA LEU A 217 8.22 15.58 -13.33
C LEU A 217 7.71 16.69 -14.25
N VAL A 218 8.55 17.16 -15.18
CA VAL A 218 8.20 18.18 -16.19
C VAL A 218 7.12 17.62 -17.14
N GLU A 219 7.29 16.40 -17.64
CA GLU A 219 6.29 15.71 -18.47
C GLU A 219 4.93 15.61 -17.77
N ARG A 220 4.92 15.26 -16.48
CA ARG A 220 3.68 15.20 -15.68
C ARG A 220 3.04 16.58 -15.47
N ALA A 221 3.85 17.62 -15.37
CA ALA A 221 3.37 19.00 -15.24
C ALA A 221 2.76 19.53 -16.56
N ASP A 222 2.95 18.83 -17.66
CA ASP A 222 2.52 19.22 -19.01
C ASP A 222 3.12 20.58 -19.40
N LEU A 223 4.45 20.65 -19.28
CA LEU A 223 5.31 21.82 -19.59
C LEU A 223 6.36 21.40 -20.62
#